data_7dad1d6ebfbe14039438d40902a4b05a
#
_entry.id   7dad1d6ebfbe14039438d40902a4b05a
#
_cell.length_a   1.000
_cell.length_b   1.000
_cell.length_c   1.000
_cell.angle_alpha   90.00
_cell.angle_beta   90.00
_cell.angle_gamma   90.00
#
_symmetry.space_group_name_H-M   'P 1'
#
loop_
_entity.id
_entity.type
_entity.pdbx_description
1 polymer ?
#
loop_
_entity_poly.entity_id
_entity_poly.type
_entity_poly.pdbx_seq_one_letter_code
_entity_poly.pdbx_strand_id
1 'polypeptide(L)'
;MICTSVQAFSPDRPDESDSLIRLQKPRFLVYYNINKNCPALVCWSLSKTDLGHHRRPAGQSFLTDPACPRPRAKSSDYTHTGYQRGHLCPSADRSANVELMRATFVMSNVAPMYPELNMQGFAQAEEHSRSLAWANHRCLLVAGAYFSSDSLRYFGKSSVGIPDSFFRACIVTDAPELSVYWLFPNDTKATREATFRVSSSAFASSLRRKVLDIIKELYKSW
;
A
#
# COMPACT_ATOMS: atom_id res chain seq x y z
N MET A 1 -24.89 11.13 13.84
CA MET A 1 -24.73 9.68 14.15
C MET A 1 -23.44 9.21 13.52
N ILE A 2 -22.41 9.09 14.34
CA ILE A 2 -21.05 8.68 13.93
C ILE A 2 -21.12 7.17 13.69
N CYS A 3 -20.74 6.72 12.50
CA CYS A 3 -20.71 5.30 12.13
C CYS A 3 -19.65 4.57 13.00
N THR A 4 -20.11 3.95 14.07
CA THR A 4 -19.34 3.10 14.95
C THR A 4 -19.34 1.68 14.36
N SER A 5 -18.38 1.35 13.54
CA SER A 5 -17.85 -0.02 13.38
C SER A 5 -16.59 -0.04 12.55
N VAL A 6 -15.55 0.65 12.99
CA VAL A 6 -14.20 0.15 12.72
C VAL A 6 -14.03 -1.00 13.68
N GLN A 7 -14.21 -2.24 13.21
CA GLN A 7 -13.91 -3.42 14.01
C GLN A 7 -12.50 -3.27 14.56
N ALA A 8 -12.38 -3.32 15.89
CA ALA A 8 -11.13 -3.16 16.59
C ALA A 8 -10.10 -4.14 16.02
N PHE A 9 -9.02 -3.60 15.48
CA PHE A 9 -7.85 -4.37 15.09
C PHE A 9 -7.31 -5.04 16.35
N SER A 10 -7.39 -6.37 16.45
CA SER A 10 -6.84 -7.10 17.60
C SER A 10 -5.33 -7.29 17.43
N PRO A 11 -4.48 -6.79 18.34
CA PRO A 11 -3.03 -6.92 18.24
C PRO A 11 -2.50 -8.31 18.60
N ASP A 12 -3.32 -9.21 19.16
CA ASP A 12 -2.87 -10.47 19.78
C ASP A 12 -3.09 -11.70 18.87
N ARG A 13 -2.36 -11.77 17.73
CA ARG A 13 -2.43 -12.97 16.88
C ARG A 13 -1.05 -13.50 16.53
N PRO A 14 -0.91 -14.85 16.30
CA PRO A 14 0.37 -15.46 16.01
C PRO A 14 1.09 -14.70 14.90
N ASP A 15 2.34 -14.40 15.16
CA ASP A 15 3.21 -13.58 14.35
C ASP A 15 3.42 -14.26 12.97
N GLU A 16 2.83 -13.69 11.91
CA GLU A 16 3.14 -14.08 10.52
C GLU A 16 4.54 -13.62 10.10
N SER A 17 5.41 -13.35 11.06
CA SER A 17 6.75 -12.80 10.85
C SER A 17 7.61 -13.65 9.93
N ASP A 18 7.47 -14.97 10.00
CA ASP A 18 8.25 -15.91 9.21
C ASP A 18 7.85 -15.99 7.74
N SER A 19 6.73 -15.35 7.38
CA SER A 19 6.23 -15.31 6.00
C SER A 19 6.57 -14.04 5.23
N LEU A 20 7.25 -13.08 5.85
CA LEU A 20 7.63 -11.82 5.20
C LEU A 20 9.03 -11.90 4.61
N ILE A 21 9.14 -11.65 3.31
CA ILE A 21 10.41 -11.42 2.64
C ILE A 21 10.58 -9.96 2.27
N ARG A 22 11.80 -9.44 2.37
CA ARG A 22 12.17 -8.07 2.02
C ARG A 22 12.65 -8.03 0.57
N LEU A 23 11.98 -7.26 -0.28
CA LEU A 23 12.30 -7.09 -1.69
C LEU A 23 12.69 -5.62 -1.95
N GLN A 24 13.94 -5.38 -2.31
CA GLN A 24 14.40 -4.06 -2.72
C GLN A 24 13.99 -3.82 -4.18
N LYS A 25 13.29 -2.73 -4.44
CA LYS A 25 12.92 -2.26 -5.76
C LYS A 25 13.56 -0.89 -6.04
N PRO A 26 13.62 -0.46 -7.30
CA PRO A 26 14.11 0.88 -7.63
C PRO A 26 13.29 1.96 -6.90
N ARG A 27 13.89 2.59 -5.89
CA ARG A 27 13.31 3.69 -5.09
C ARG A 27 12.07 3.33 -4.24
N PHE A 28 11.83 2.05 -3.95
CA PHE A 28 10.86 1.60 -2.95
C PHE A 28 11.22 0.23 -2.39
N LEU A 29 10.67 -0.10 -1.25
CA LEU A 29 10.92 -1.33 -0.52
C LEU A 29 9.61 -2.05 -0.27
N VAL A 30 9.57 -3.35 -0.53
CA VAL A 30 8.41 -4.21 -0.31
C VAL A 30 8.72 -5.25 0.76
N TYR A 31 7.84 -5.39 1.73
CA TYR A 31 7.73 -6.55 2.60
C TYR A 31 6.57 -7.41 2.10
N TYR A 32 6.92 -8.50 1.45
CA TYR A 32 5.97 -9.36 0.75
C TYR A 32 5.63 -10.57 1.60
N ASN A 33 4.33 -10.82 1.80
CA ASN A 33 3.84 -11.99 2.51
C ASN A 33 3.72 -13.16 1.53
N ILE A 34 4.59 -14.17 1.68
CA ILE A 34 4.67 -15.32 0.77
C ILE A 34 3.47 -16.26 0.92
N ASN A 35 2.85 -16.32 2.11
CA ASN A 35 1.66 -17.16 2.37
C ASN A 35 0.38 -16.53 1.79
N LYS A 36 0.37 -15.20 1.58
CA LYS A 36 -0.76 -14.47 1.00
C LYS A 36 -0.54 -14.12 -0.47
N ASN A 37 0.66 -14.33 -1.01
CA ASN A 37 1.06 -13.85 -2.34
C ASN A 37 0.66 -12.38 -2.58
N CYS A 38 0.89 -11.54 -1.57
CA CYS A 38 0.46 -10.15 -1.54
C CYS A 38 1.46 -9.32 -0.73
N PRO A 39 1.74 -8.04 -1.09
CA PRO A 39 2.54 -7.16 -0.26
C PRO A 39 1.84 -6.89 1.08
N ALA A 40 2.55 -7.08 2.19
CA ALA A 40 2.09 -6.69 3.53
C ALA A 40 2.35 -5.22 3.82
N LEU A 41 3.50 -4.71 3.33
CA LEU A 41 3.93 -3.33 3.52
C LEU A 41 4.81 -2.91 2.35
N VAL A 42 4.61 -1.69 1.85
CA VAL A 42 5.48 -1.02 0.89
C VAL A 42 5.86 0.35 1.44
N CYS A 43 7.15 0.71 1.33
CA CYS A 43 7.69 1.95 1.85
C CYS A 43 8.49 2.68 0.78
N TRP A 44 8.36 4.00 0.71
CA TRP A 44 9.13 4.84 -0.22
C TRP A 44 9.22 6.28 0.24
N SER A 45 10.26 6.99 -0.20
CA SER A 45 10.32 8.45 -0.07
C SER A 45 9.59 9.12 -1.21
N LEU A 46 9.04 10.28 -0.94
CA LEU A 46 8.43 11.15 -1.93
C LEU A 46 8.86 12.59 -1.68
N SER A 47 9.37 13.21 -2.71
CA SER A 47 9.71 14.62 -2.75
C SER A 47 9.33 15.22 -4.10
N LYS A 48 9.40 16.53 -4.24
CA LYS A 48 9.10 17.21 -5.52
C LYS A 48 9.94 16.67 -6.68
N THR A 49 11.16 16.24 -6.44
CA THR A 49 12.06 15.71 -7.48
C THR A 49 11.65 14.35 -8.02
N ASP A 50 10.78 13.62 -7.32
CA ASP A 50 10.21 12.35 -7.78
C ASP A 50 8.99 12.56 -8.70
N LEU A 51 8.44 13.77 -8.71
CA LEU A 51 7.23 14.15 -9.46
C LEU A 51 7.58 14.85 -10.76
N GLY A 52 6.85 14.53 -11.83
CA GLY A 52 7.07 15.08 -13.16
C GLY A 52 5.84 14.89 -14.05
N HIS A 53 6.06 14.92 -15.37
CA HIS A 53 4.97 14.88 -16.36
C HIS A 53 4.82 13.55 -17.08
N HIS A 54 5.67 12.55 -16.77
CA HIS A 54 5.50 11.26 -17.40
C HIS A 54 4.17 10.62 -17.00
N ARG A 55 3.47 10.10 -17.99
CA ARG A 55 2.24 9.34 -17.81
C ARG A 55 2.53 7.85 -17.98
N ARG A 56 1.64 7.02 -17.45
CA ARG A 56 1.71 5.58 -17.67
C ARG A 56 1.91 5.29 -19.16
N PRO A 57 2.99 4.56 -19.55
CA PRO A 57 3.21 4.21 -20.95
C PRO A 57 2.04 3.38 -21.52
N ALA A 58 1.70 3.62 -22.78
CA ALA A 58 0.70 2.81 -23.47
C ALA A 58 1.10 1.33 -23.46
N GLY A 59 0.16 0.43 -23.22
CA GLY A 59 0.41 -1.01 -23.14
C GLY A 59 1.17 -1.47 -21.89
N GLN A 60 1.46 -0.58 -20.92
CA GLN A 60 2.16 -0.97 -19.70
C GLN A 60 1.35 -2.01 -18.91
N SER A 61 1.87 -3.23 -18.85
CA SER A 61 1.31 -4.36 -18.12
C SER A 61 1.98 -4.53 -16.74
N PHE A 62 1.27 -5.16 -15.81
CA PHE A 62 1.85 -5.62 -14.56
C PHE A 62 2.65 -6.91 -14.79
N LEU A 63 3.88 -6.92 -14.36
CA LEU A 63 4.81 -8.03 -14.52
C LEU A 63 4.85 -8.90 -13.26
N THR A 64 4.92 -10.21 -13.45
CA THR A 64 5.22 -11.13 -12.35
C THR A 64 6.60 -10.81 -11.79
N ASP A 65 6.72 -10.73 -10.46
CA ASP A 65 8.01 -10.47 -9.83
C ASP A 65 8.82 -11.76 -9.69
N PRO A 66 9.98 -11.88 -10.39
CA PRO A 66 10.81 -13.06 -10.27
C PRO A 66 11.46 -13.24 -8.88
N ALA A 67 11.55 -12.18 -8.09
CA ALA A 67 12.10 -12.22 -6.73
C ALA A 67 11.13 -12.84 -5.71
N CYS A 68 9.84 -12.98 -6.05
CA CYS A 68 8.89 -13.71 -5.20
C CYS A 68 9.06 -15.22 -5.37
N PRO A 69 8.92 -16.01 -4.28
CA PRO A 69 8.89 -17.48 -4.38
C PRO A 69 7.64 -17.97 -5.14
N ARG A 70 7.67 -19.20 -5.58
CA ARG A 70 6.50 -19.82 -6.26
C ARG A 70 5.52 -20.40 -5.23
N PRO A 71 4.19 -20.39 -5.51
CA PRO A 71 3.53 -19.76 -6.67
C PRO A 71 3.59 -18.23 -6.59
N ARG A 72 3.77 -17.54 -7.73
CA ARG A 72 3.85 -16.08 -7.81
C ARG A 72 2.54 -15.49 -8.27
N ALA A 73 2.10 -14.41 -7.65
CA ALA A 73 0.97 -13.63 -8.15
C ALA A 73 1.22 -13.15 -9.58
N LYS A 74 0.22 -13.30 -10.43
CA LYS A 74 0.24 -12.93 -11.85
C LYS A 74 -0.88 -11.95 -12.15
N SER A 75 -0.67 -11.11 -13.15
CA SER A 75 -1.72 -10.21 -13.62
C SER A 75 -2.98 -10.95 -14.06
N SER A 76 -2.84 -12.15 -14.66
CA SER A 76 -3.96 -13.00 -15.06
C SER A 76 -4.81 -13.55 -13.90
N ASP A 77 -4.27 -13.62 -12.68
CA ASP A 77 -5.05 -14.08 -11.52
C ASP A 77 -6.23 -13.14 -11.22
N TYR A 78 -6.11 -11.86 -11.58
CA TYR A 78 -7.12 -10.83 -11.33
C TYR A 78 -8.25 -10.79 -12.36
N THR A 79 -8.15 -11.57 -13.44
CA THR A 79 -9.14 -11.53 -14.53
C THR A 79 -10.47 -12.07 -14.04
N HIS A 80 -11.56 -11.31 -14.27
CA HIS A 80 -12.95 -11.63 -13.87
C HIS A 80 -13.18 -11.83 -12.36
N THR A 81 -12.32 -11.26 -11.49
CA THR A 81 -12.47 -11.38 -10.03
C THR A 81 -13.30 -10.27 -9.40
N GLY A 82 -13.53 -9.17 -10.10
CA GLY A 82 -14.10 -7.93 -9.55
C GLY A 82 -13.08 -7.03 -8.84
N TYR A 83 -11.89 -7.53 -8.54
CA TYR A 83 -10.81 -6.73 -7.94
C TYR A 83 -9.93 -6.08 -8.99
N GLN A 84 -9.50 -4.85 -8.69
CA GLN A 84 -8.45 -4.16 -9.44
C GLN A 84 -7.06 -4.48 -8.88
N ARG A 85 -6.05 -4.31 -9.72
CA ARG A 85 -4.63 -4.37 -9.36
C ARG A 85 -4.25 -3.05 -8.73
N GLY A 86 -4.53 -2.90 -7.42
CA GLY A 86 -4.21 -1.68 -6.68
C GLY A 86 -2.71 -1.59 -6.39
N HIS A 87 -2.05 -0.52 -6.85
CA HIS A 87 -0.68 -0.22 -6.44
C HIS A 87 -0.64 0.16 -4.96
N LEU A 88 0.42 -0.25 -4.24
CA LEU A 88 0.73 0.34 -2.95
C LEU A 88 1.66 1.54 -3.10
N CYS A 89 2.81 1.39 -3.81
CA CYS A 89 3.60 2.53 -4.29
C CYS A 89 3.09 2.94 -5.67
N PRO A 90 2.40 4.09 -5.82
CA PRO A 90 1.77 4.45 -7.09
C PRO A 90 2.79 4.88 -8.13
N SER A 91 2.48 4.61 -9.40
CA SER A 91 3.34 4.98 -10.51
C SER A 91 3.50 6.51 -10.67
N ALA A 92 2.49 7.28 -10.27
CA ALA A 92 2.52 8.73 -10.29
C ALA A 92 3.56 9.34 -9.33
N ASP A 93 3.90 8.64 -8.24
CA ASP A 93 4.94 9.06 -7.30
C ASP A 93 6.36 8.87 -7.86
N ARG A 94 6.50 8.40 -9.10
CA ARG A 94 7.74 8.18 -9.85
C ARG A 94 7.71 8.85 -11.22
N SER A 95 6.82 9.84 -11.38
CA SER A 95 6.53 10.46 -12.69
C SER A 95 7.64 11.37 -13.23
N ALA A 96 8.69 11.65 -12.45
CA ALA A 96 9.89 12.33 -12.95
C ALA A 96 10.79 11.42 -13.81
N ASN A 97 10.65 10.09 -13.71
CA ASN A 97 11.49 9.13 -14.44
C ASN A 97 10.65 7.94 -14.92
N VAL A 98 10.64 7.70 -16.23
CA VAL A 98 9.81 6.65 -16.86
C VAL A 98 10.21 5.23 -16.43
N GLU A 99 11.50 4.98 -16.19
CA GLU A 99 11.98 3.67 -15.75
C GLU A 99 11.60 3.39 -14.29
N LEU A 100 11.69 4.39 -13.42
CA LEU A 100 11.22 4.28 -12.03
C LEU A 100 9.69 4.09 -11.99
N MET A 101 8.96 4.79 -12.86
CA MET A 101 7.51 4.59 -13.02
C MET A 101 7.21 3.16 -13.45
N ARG A 102 7.90 2.63 -14.48
CA ARG A 102 7.72 1.24 -14.94
C ARG A 102 8.01 0.22 -13.85
N ALA A 103 9.00 0.47 -13.01
CA ALA A 103 9.37 -0.43 -11.91
C ALA A 103 8.23 -0.64 -10.90
N THR A 104 7.25 0.27 -10.80
CA THR A 104 6.09 0.11 -9.93
C THR A 104 5.08 -0.92 -10.45
N PHE A 105 5.10 -1.25 -11.75
CA PHE A 105 4.18 -2.21 -12.37
C PHE A 105 4.64 -3.66 -12.19
N VAL A 106 4.93 -4.05 -10.96
CA VAL A 106 5.32 -5.40 -10.57
C VAL A 106 4.32 -5.96 -9.56
N MET A 107 3.97 -7.25 -9.70
CA MET A 107 2.92 -7.87 -8.88
C MET A 107 3.23 -7.89 -7.39
N SER A 108 4.49 -7.80 -6.98
CA SER A 108 4.87 -7.63 -5.57
C SER A 108 4.51 -6.27 -4.97
N ASN A 109 4.17 -5.27 -5.81
CA ASN A 109 3.69 -3.94 -5.40
C ASN A 109 2.16 -3.81 -5.52
N VAL A 110 1.45 -4.90 -5.75
CA VAL A 110 0.02 -4.90 -6.09
C VAL A 110 -0.78 -5.71 -5.10
N ALA A 111 -1.90 -5.15 -4.65
CA ALA A 111 -2.88 -5.84 -3.82
C ALA A 111 -4.29 -5.78 -4.44
N PRO A 112 -5.14 -6.79 -4.16
CA PRO A 112 -6.52 -6.77 -4.62
C PRO A 112 -7.32 -5.66 -3.92
N MET A 113 -7.79 -4.69 -4.69
CA MET A 113 -8.64 -3.59 -4.21
C MET A 113 -9.98 -3.58 -4.93
N TYR A 114 -11.06 -3.28 -4.20
CA TYR A 114 -12.30 -2.90 -4.86
C TYR A 114 -12.11 -1.64 -5.73
N PRO A 115 -12.80 -1.55 -6.88
CA PRO A 115 -12.65 -0.41 -7.80
C PRO A 115 -12.87 0.95 -7.12
N GLU A 116 -13.86 1.04 -6.23
CA GLU A 116 -14.23 2.27 -5.52
C GLU A 116 -13.09 2.73 -4.60
N LEU A 117 -12.50 1.81 -3.84
CA LEU A 117 -11.34 2.12 -3.03
C LEU A 117 -10.17 2.55 -3.90
N ASN A 118 -9.79 1.75 -4.90
CA ASN A 118 -8.61 1.97 -5.73
C ASN A 118 -8.67 3.29 -6.51
N MET A 119 -9.83 3.58 -7.15
CA MET A 119 -9.98 4.74 -8.03
C MET A 119 -10.43 6.01 -7.31
N GLN A 120 -10.90 5.92 -6.08
CA GLN A 120 -11.43 7.06 -5.33
C GLN A 120 -10.71 7.25 -4.00
N GLY A 121 -11.04 6.49 -2.94
CA GLY A 121 -10.50 6.73 -1.59
C GLY A 121 -8.97 6.67 -1.53
N PHE A 122 -8.39 5.61 -2.10
CA PHE A 122 -6.93 5.44 -2.10
C PHE A 122 -6.24 6.43 -3.03
N ALA A 123 -6.80 6.67 -4.23
CA ALA A 123 -6.28 7.64 -5.18
C ALA A 123 -6.28 9.08 -4.63
N GLN A 124 -7.31 9.48 -3.85
CA GLN A 124 -7.35 10.78 -3.18
C GLN A 124 -6.25 10.91 -2.12
N ALA A 125 -5.99 9.85 -1.33
CA ALA A 125 -4.89 9.84 -0.35
C ALA A 125 -3.51 9.92 -1.03
N GLU A 126 -3.35 9.32 -2.20
CA GLU A 126 -2.15 9.45 -3.03
C GLU A 126 -1.97 10.89 -3.52
N GLU A 127 -3.03 11.51 -4.03
CA GLU A 127 -3.00 12.91 -4.48
C GLU A 127 -2.70 13.87 -3.33
N HIS A 128 -3.28 13.63 -2.15
CA HIS A 128 -2.95 14.38 -0.95
C HIS A 128 -1.45 14.31 -0.62
N SER A 129 -0.87 13.10 -0.66
CA SER A 129 0.57 12.92 -0.42
C SER A 129 1.43 13.67 -1.47
N ARG A 130 1.04 13.63 -2.74
CA ARG A 130 1.73 14.36 -3.81
C ARG A 130 1.60 15.87 -3.66
N SER A 131 0.48 16.40 -3.18
CA SER A 131 0.33 17.83 -2.93
C SER A 131 1.31 18.36 -1.89
N LEU A 132 1.59 17.59 -0.84
CA LEU A 132 2.62 17.92 0.14
C LEU A 132 4.03 17.92 -0.48
N ALA A 133 4.33 16.92 -1.31
CA ALA A 133 5.62 16.89 -2.02
C ALA A 133 5.77 18.05 -3.02
N TRP A 134 4.71 18.44 -3.74
CA TRP A 134 4.70 19.63 -4.60
C TRP A 134 4.95 20.93 -3.81
N ALA A 135 4.46 20.99 -2.57
CA ALA A 135 4.74 22.10 -1.63
C ALA A 135 6.17 22.08 -1.04
N ASN A 136 7.07 21.26 -1.59
CA ASN A 136 8.45 21.04 -1.21
C ASN A 136 8.67 20.30 0.12
N HIS A 137 7.66 19.64 0.67
CA HIS A 137 7.85 18.76 1.82
C HIS A 137 8.50 17.44 1.42
N ARG A 138 9.25 16.87 2.35
CA ARG A 138 9.80 15.51 2.21
C ARG A 138 8.93 14.52 2.98
N CYS A 139 8.43 13.52 2.27
CA CYS A 139 7.51 12.55 2.82
C CYS A 139 8.13 11.14 2.84
N LEU A 140 7.98 10.45 3.96
CA LEU A 140 8.08 9.00 4.03
C LEU A 140 6.67 8.43 3.88
N LEU A 141 6.47 7.65 2.85
CA LEU A 141 5.21 6.98 2.54
C LEU A 141 5.28 5.53 2.95
N VAL A 142 4.21 5.07 3.57
CA VAL A 142 3.98 3.64 3.83
C VAL A 142 2.56 3.28 3.41
N ALA A 143 2.40 2.13 2.79
CA ALA A 143 1.09 1.57 2.49
C ALA A 143 1.14 0.05 2.67
N GLY A 144 0.08 -0.56 3.16
CA GLY A 144 0.07 -1.99 3.36
C GLY A 144 -1.32 -2.58 3.44
N ALA A 145 -1.35 -3.91 3.36
CA ALA A 145 -2.55 -4.72 3.37
C ALA A 145 -2.70 -5.43 4.73
N TYR A 146 -3.91 -5.42 5.27
CA TYR A 146 -4.27 -6.13 6.47
C TYR A 146 -5.21 -7.29 6.15
N PHE A 147 -4.93 -8.45 6.75
CA PHE A 147 -5.70 -9.68 6.60
C PHE A 147 -6.21 -10.12 7.98
N SER A 148 -7.53 -10.25 8.13
CA SER A 148 -8.15 -10.89 9.29
C SER A 148 -7.95 -12.40 9.21
N SER A 149 -7.71 -13.07 10.35
CA SER A 149 -7.62 -14.54 10.35
C SER A 149 -8.97 -15.21 10.17
N ASP A 150 -10.08 -14.52 10.43
CA ASP A 150 -11.41 -15.11 10.48
C ASP A 150 -12.08 -15.21 9.11
N SER A 151 -11.56 -14.51 8.11
CA SER A 151 -12.15 -14.43 6.77
C SER A 151 -11.13 -14.49 5.64
N LEU A 152 -10.08 -15.30 5.78
CA LEU A 152 -9.07 -15.43 4.74
C LEU A 152 -9.69 -15.92 3.43
N ARG A 153 -9.67 -15.06 2.43
CA ARG A 153 -10.17 -15.33 1.08
C ARG A 153 -9.02 -15.26 0.09
N TYR A 154 -9.06 -16.11 -0.90
CA TYR A 154 -8.06 -16.18 -1.95
C TYR A 154 -8.72 -16.29 -3.32
N PHE A 155 -8.00 -15.87 -4.36
CA PHE A 155 -8.41 -16.07 -5.74
C PHE A 155 -7.22 -16.39 -6.64
N GLY A 156 -7.53 -16.80 -7.89
CA GLY A 156 -6.56 -17.09 -8.92
C GLY A 156 -5.74 -18.36 -8.67
N LYS A 157 -5.04 -18.80 -9.69
CA LYS A 157 -4.22 -20.03 -9.64
C LYS A 157 -3.01 -19.89 -8.70
N SER A 158 -2.60 -18.67 -8.42
CA SER A 158 -1.50 -18.39 -7.52
C SER A 158 -1.93 -18.17 -6.06
N SER A 159 -3.20 -18.37 -5.72
CA SER A 159 -3.75 -18.18 -4.37
C SER A 159 -3.39 -16.79 -3.80
N VAL A 160 -3.84 -15.75 -4.49
CA VAL A 160 -3.64 -14.37 -4.04
C VAL A 160 -4.62 -14.05 -2.92
N GLY A 161 -4.13 -13.66 -1.75
CA GLY A 161 -4.95 -13.29 -0.60
C GLY A 161 -5.68 -11.96 -0.82
N ILE A 162 -6.95 -11.90 -0.41
CA ILE A 162 -7.77 -10.69 -0.47
C ILE A 162 -7.69 -9.98 0.88
N PRO A 163 -7.10 -8.78 0.96
CA PRO A 163 -7.07 -8.00 2.20
C PRO A 163 -8.47 -7.56 2.63
N ASP A 164 -8.71 -7.51 3.93
CA ASP A 164 -9.94 -6.94 4.50
C ASP A 164 -9.87 -5.40 4.56
N SER A 165 -8.66 -4.87 4.70
CA SER A 165 -8.44 -3.42 4.77
C SER A 165 -7.02 -3.05 4.36
N PHE A 166 -6.82 -1.75 4.20
CA PHE A 166 -5.52 -1.15 3.90
C PHE A 166 -5.19 -0.06 4.90
N PHE A 167 -3.92 0.07 5.21
CA PHE A 167 -3.39 1.24 5.90
C PHE A 167 -2.48 2.04 4.97
N ARG A 168 -2.44 3.36 5.17
CA ARG A 168 -1.54 4.26 4.47
C ARG A 168 -1.12 5.38 5.40
N ALA A 169 0.13 5.84 5.31
CA ALA A 169 0.59 7.04 5.97
C ALA A 169 1.47 7.86 5.04
N CYS A 170 1.32 9.17 5.15
CA CYS A 170 2.24 10.17 4.63
C CYS A 170 2.87 10.87 5.84
N ILE A 171 4.10 10.50 6.17
CA ILE A 171 4.84 11.07 7.29
C ILE A 171 5.72 12.18 6.73
N VAL A 172 5.42 13.43 7.08
CA VAL A 172 6.16 14.60 6.63
C VAL A 172 7.34 14.82 7.57
N THR A 173 8.56 14.60 7.08
CA THR A 173 9.74 14.55 7.94
C THR A 173 10.26 15.94 8.36
N ASP A 174 9.96 16.96 7.59
CA ASP A 174 10.32 18.38 7.82
C ASP A 174 9.18 19.21 8.41
N ALA A 175 7.96 18.66 8.49
CA ALA A 175 6.78 19.28 9.11
C ALA A 175 5.84 18.18 9.66
N PRO A 176 6.18 17.52 10.79
CA PRO A 176 5.46 16.35 11.30
C PRO A 176 3.97 16.58 11.56
N GLU A 177 3.55 17.82 11.83
CA GLU A 177 2.16 18.23 12.03
C GLU A 177 1.30 18.10 10.77
N LEU A 178 1.92 18.06 9.58
CA LEU A 178 1.26 17.84 8.30
C LEU A 178 1.10 16.35 7.96
N SER A 179 1.61 15.45 8.80
CA SER A 179 1.52 14.01 8.57
C SER A 179 0.08 13.52 8.64
N VAL A 180 -0.29 12.65 7.73
CA VAL A 180 -1.65 12.10 7.62
C VAL A 180 -1.63 10.59 7.57
N TYR A 181 -2.60 9.99 8.24
CA TYR A 181 -2.74 8.55 8.43
C TYR A 181 -4.13 8.11 8.04
N TRP A 182 -4.25 6.98 7.33
CA TRP A 182 -5.52 6.44 6.86
C TRP A 182 -5.64 4.94 7.14
N LEU A 183 -6.86 4.53 7.45
CA LEU A 183 -7.28 3.12 7.52
C LEU A 183 -8.52 2.95 6.63
N PHE A 184 -8.36 2.21 5.54
CA PHE A 184 -9.42 2.00 4.56
C PHE A 184 -9.96 0.58 4.65
N PRO A 185 -11.28 0.36 4.76
CA PRO A 185 -11.86 -0.94 4.47
C PRO A 185 -11.67 -1.26 2.98
N ASN A 186 -11.44 -2.52 2.65
CA ASN A 186 -11.42 -2.96 1.26
C ASN A 186 -12.85 -3.28 0.83
N ASP A 187 -13.63 -2.25 0.54
CA ASP A 187 -15.05 -2.35 0.16
C ASP A 187 -15.47 -1.26 -0.85
N THR A 188 -16.72 -1.33 -1.29
CA THR A 188 -17.31 -0.39 -2.26
C THR A 188 -17.69 0.97 -1.65
N LYS A 189 -17.58 1.15 -0.33
CA LYS A 189 -17.92 2.40 0.37
C LYS A 189 -16.70 3.29 0.61
N ALA A 190 -15.50 2.80 0.33
CA ALA A 190 -14.25 3.51 0.56
C ALA A 190 -13.96 4.57 -0.51
N THR A 191 -14.88 5.53 -0.69
CA THR A 191 -14.87 6.51 -1.79
C THR A 191 -14.28 7.88 -1.43
N ARG A 192 -14.14 8.21 -0.14
CA ARG A 192 -13.62 9.51 0.33
C ARG A 192 -12.49 9.31 1.33
N GLU A 193 -11.27 9.77 0.99
CA GLU A 193 -10.10 9.61 1.85
C GLU A 193 -10.26 10.30 3.22
N ALA A 194 -10.87 11.47 3.26
CA ALA A 194 -11.05 12.24 4.49
C ALA A 194 -11.89 11.48 5.56
N THR A 195 -12.79 10.59 5.13
CA THR A 195 -13.61 9.76 6.04
C THR A 195 -12.76 8.74 6.80
N PHE A 196 -11.62 8.33 6.23
CA PHE A 196 -10.76 7.27 6.75
C PHE A 196 -9.46 7.79 7.37
N ARG A 197 -9.35 9.12 7.56
CA ARG A 197 -8.23 9.70 8.31
C ARG A 197 -8.34 9.34 9.79
N VAL A 198 -7.21 9.01 10.38
CA VAL A 198 -7.11 8.64 11.80
C VAL A 198 -5.96 9.40 12.46
N SER A 199 -5.96 9.46 13.79
CA SER A 199 -4.80 10.00 14.52
C SER A 199 -3.58 9.08 14.41
N SER A 200 -2.39 9.62 14.64
CA SER A 200 -1.16 8.83 14.66
C SER A 200 -1.19 7.71 15.70
N SER A 201 -1.81 7.94 16.85
CA SER A 201 -1.98 6.93 17.90
C SER A 201 -2.94 5.81 17.48
N ALA A 202 -4.09 6.16 16.88
CA ALA A 202 -5.02 5.17 16.34
C ALA A 202 -4.40 4.35 15.22
N PHE A 203 -3.64 4.99 14.34
CA PHE A 203 -2.88 4.31 13.28
C PHE A 203 -1.87 3.32 13.88
N ALA A 204 -1.04 3.78 14.82
CA ALA A 204 -0.03 2.92 15.45
C ALA A 204 -0.66 1.73 16.18
N SER A 205 -1.79 1.94 16.88
CA SER A 205 -2.52 0.87 17.58
C SER A 205 -3.18 -0.13 16.63
N SER A 206 -3.47 0.26 15.39
CA SER A 206 -4.08 -0.63 14.40
C SER A 206 -3.08 -1.53 13.68
N LEU A 207 -1.78 -1.21 13.75
CA LEU A 207 -0.75 -1.98 13.07
C LEU A 207 -0.26 -3.16 13.92
N ARG A 208 0.06 -4.27 13.25
CA ARG A 208 0.79 -5.36 13.89
C ARG A 208 2.16 -4.85 14.35
N ARG A 209 2.61 -5.29 15.53
CA ARG A 209 3.86 -4.82 16.17
C ARG A 209 5.04 -4.82 15.20
N LYS A 210 5.25 -5.92 14.48
CA LYS A 210 6.37 -6.03 13.52
C LYS A 210 6.30 -5.00 12.39
N VAL A 211 5.11 -4.73 11.84
CA VAL A 211 4.94 -3.70 10.81
C VAL A 211 5.25 -2.32 11.38
N LEU A 212 4.79 -2.05 12.59
CA LEU A 212 5.08 -0.78 13.29
C LEU A 212 6.58 -0.62 13.56
N ASP A 213 7.26 -1.68 13.98
CA ASP A 213 8.70 -1.66 14.25
C ASP A 213 9.50 -1.41 12.97
N ILE A 214 9.13 -2.05 11.85
CA ILE A 214 9.73 -1.78 10.53
C ILE A 214 9.55 -0.30 10.14
N ILE A 215 8.36 0.26 10.30
CA ILE A 215 8.10 1.68 9.99
C ILE A 215 8.95 2.60 10.85
N LYS A 216 9.08 2.31 12.15
CA LYS A 216 9.92 3.09 13.08
C LYS A 216 11.41 3.04 12.72
N GLU A 217 11.92 1.86 12.33
CA GLU A 217 13.30 1.70 11.90
C GLU A 217 13.58 2.48 10.61
N LEU A 218 12.67 2.38 9.63
CA LEU A 218 12.76 3.16 8.39
C LEU A 218 12.74 4.66 8.66
N TYR A 219 11.86 5.13 9.55
CA TYR A 219 11.80 6.55 9.91
C TYR A 219 13.10 7.08 10.53
N LYS A 220 13.83 6.27 11.29
CA LYS A 220 15.13 6.65 11.87
C LYS A 220 16.26 6.71 10.83
N SER A 221 16.12 5.97 9.73
CA SER A 221 17.14 5.86 8.67
C SER A 221 16.97 6.90 7.54
N TRP A 222 15.93 7.71 7.60
CA TRP A 222 15.53 8.70 6.58
C TRP A 222 15.51 10.11 7.14
#